data_e8b67d4e973f3bfb6f0436eeea6cd6aa
#
_entry.id   e8b67d4e973f3bfb6f0436eeea6cd6aa
#
_cell.length_a   1.000
_cell.length_b   1.000
_cell.length_c   1.000
_cell.angle_alpha   90.00
_cell.angle_beta   90.00
_cell.angle_gamma   90.00
#
_symmetry.space_group_name_H-M   'P 1'
#
loop_
_entity.id
_entity.type
_entity.pdbx_description
1 polymer ?
#
loop_
_entity_poly.entity_id
_entity_poly.type
_entity_poly.pdbx_seq_one_letter_code
_entity_poly.pdbx_strand_id
1 'polypeptide(L)'
;RGLGDVYKRQALKNRHAGTNLKIFSSDPQRFFEAGFTEILATRMAGLPIVNAKLSVAATPFVRIHIDQTQAWIGVVVTPWAVMAILAPALREGWRFVPAGGIEEIELAAGTFRFVACADSILGHYRSLSLKSPVFEFQDMASAKAFAQTCLNLLIGREELREQAEPENPILSPQEPQPEPIKEKLTRRELLGRYTQPLAVDLDQQRRQSASDKPPQDATAPEPGTSGEKA
;
A
#
# COMPACT_ATOMS: atom_id res chain seq x y z
N ARG A 1 -31.40 0.75 36.12
CA ARG A 1 -30.97 -0.19 35.07
C ARG A 1 -29.52 0.17 34.77
N GLY A 2 -28.60 -0.69 35.23
CA GLY A 2 -27.26 -0.30 35.61
C GLY A 2 -26.20 -0.46 34.54
N LEU A 3 -25.08 0.24 34.74
CA LEU A 3 -23.80 0.11 33.99
C LEU A 3 -23.35 -1.35 33.78
N GLY A 4 -23.74 -2.28 34.66
CA GLY A 4 -23.44 -3.70 34.55
C GLY A 4 -24.02 -4.40 33.31
N ASP A 5 -25.14 -3.94 32.75
CA ASP A 5 -25.74 -4.51 31.54
C ASP A 5 -25.02 -4.06 30.26
N VAL A 6 -24.42 -2.86 30.29
CA VAL A 6 -23.62 -2.35 29.18
C VAL A 6 -22.31 -3.14 29.07
N TYR A 7 -21.66 -3.40 30.21
CA TYR A 7 -20.43 -4.20 30.26
C TYR A 7 -20.66 -5.67 29.88
N LYS A 8 -21.79 -6.26 30.29
CA LYS A 8 -22.16 -7.63 29.88
C LYS A 8 -22.45 -7.73 28.40
N ARG A 9 -23.11 -6.75 27.79
CA ARG A 9 -23.37 -6.71 26.36
C ARG A 9 -22.07 -6.48 25.56
N GLN A 10 -21.14 -5.69 26.08
CA GLN A 10 -19.82 -5.48 25.49
C GLN A 10 -18.96 -6.76 25.56
N ALA A 11 -19.00 -7.46 26.72
CA ALA A 11 -18.32 -8.74 26.90
C ALA A 11 -18.91 -9.86 26.03
N LEU A 12 -20.23 -9.86 25.80
CA LEU A 12 -20.88 -10.78 24.87
C LEU A 12 -20.55 -10.47 23.41
N LYS A 13 -20.50 -9.20 23.00
CA LYS A 13 -20.01 -8.82 21.66
C LYS A 13 -18.55 -9.24 21.46
N ASN A 14 -17.71 -9.12 22.47
CA ASN A 14 -16.31 -9.56 22.40
C ASN A 14 -16.16 -11.09 22.35
N ARG A 15 -17.09 -11.87 22.89
CA ARG A 15 -17.13 -13.35 22.73
C ARG A 15 -17.44 -13.77 21.28
N HIS A 16 -18.27 -13.00 20.56
CA HIS A 16 -18.55 -13.27 19.14
C HIS A 16 -17.42 -12.79 18.22
N ALA A 17 -16.59 -11.85 18.67
CA ALA A 17 -15.39 -11.43 17.93
C ALA A 17 -14.34 -12.55 17.77
N GLY A 18 -14.35 -13.55 18.69
CA GLY A 18 -13.48 -14.73 18.58
C GLY A 18 -13.92 -15.78 17.57
N THR A 19 -15.13 -15.66 16.98
CA THR A 19 -15.69 -16.68 16.08
C THR A 19 -15.38 -16.46 14.60
N ASN A 20 -14.80 -15.32 14.20
CA ASN A 20 -14.51 -15.01 12.79
C ASN A 20 -13.00 -15.03 12.48
N LEU A 21 -12.24 -15.88 13.15
CA LEU A 21 -10.84 -16.12 12.79
C LEU A 21 -10.78 -17.03 11.57
N LYS A 22 -10.42 -16.48 10.43
CA LYS A 22 -10.20 -17.23 9.19
C LYS A 22 -8.73 -17.63 9.10
N ILE A 23 -8.46 -18.91 8.94
CA ILE A 23 -7.11 -19.46 8.74
C ILE A 23 -6.93 -19.73 7.25
N PHE A 24 -5.82 -19.29 6.69
CA PHE A 24 -5.54 -19.41 5.27
C PHE A 24 -4.43 -20.44 5.03
N SER A 25 -4.79 -21.54 4.37
CA SER A 25 -3.84 -22.60 3.97
C SER A 25 -3.05 -22.23 2.70
N SER A 26 -3.57 -21.29 1.91
CA SER A 26 -2.97 -20.77 0.66
C SER A 26 -3.01 -19.25 0.65
N ASP A 27 -2.33 -18.63 -0.32
CA ASP A 27 -2.26 -17.18 -0.49
C ASP A 27 -3.66 -16.54 -0.44
N PRO A 28 -3.92 -15.66 0.55
CA PRO A 28 -5.21 -15.01 0.72
C PRO A 28 -5.41 -13.76 -0.16
N GLN A 29 -4.55 -13.48 -1.13
CA GLN A 29 -4.60 -12.28 -1.98
C GLN A 29 -6.02 -12.00 -2.50
N ARG A 30 -6.59 -12.97 -3.21
CA ARG A 30 -7.93 -12.81 -3.82
C ARG A 30 -9.03 -12.59 -2.78
N PHE A 31 -8.89 -13.20 -1.61
CA PHE A 31 -9.85 -13.02 -0.52
C PHE A 31 -9.84 -11.57 -0.02
N PHE A 32 -8.67 -10.99 0.22
CA PHE A 32 -8.56 -9.60 0.65
C PHE A 32 -8.96 -8.63 -0.46
N GLU A 33 -8.61 -8.87 -1.72
CA GLU A 33 -9.06 -8.05 -2.84
C GLU A 33 -10.59 -8.01 -2.93
N ALA A 34 -11.25 -9.16 -2.88
CA ALA A 34 -12.70 -9.24 -2.94
C ALA A 34 -13.35 -8.54 -1.72
N GLY A 35 -12.85 -8.79 -0.52
CA GLY A 35 -13.40 -8.20 0.70
C GLY A 35 -13.23 -6.69 0.77
N PHE A 36 -12.08 -6.14 0.40
CA PHE A 36 -11.90 -4.69 0.32
C PHE A 36 -12.68 -4.04 -0.83
N THR A 37 -12.93 -4.78 -1.92
CA THR A 37 -13.81 -4.31 -3.00
C THR A 37 -15.26 -4.21 -2.51
N GLU A 38 -15.73 -5.17 -1.72
CA GLU A 38 -17.05 -5.11 -1.07
C GLU A 38 -17.13 -3.95 -0.08
N ILE A 39 -16.09 -3.72 0.73
CA ILE A 39 -15.99 -2.58 1.64
C ILE A 39 -16.04 -1.26 0.87
N LEU A 40 -15.32 -1.16 -0.25
CA LEU A 40 -15.38 0.02 -1.12
C LEU A 40 -16.80 0.30 -1.57
N ALA A 41 -17.49 -0.72 -2.09
CA ALA A 41 -18.84 -0.57 -2.63
C ALA A 41 -19.90 -0.24 -1.55
N THR A 42 -19.75 -0.82 -0.35
CA THR A 42 -20.81 -0.74 0.68
C THR A 42 -20.58 0.33 1.73
N ARG A 43 -19.32 0.71 2.02
CA ARG A 43 -18.99 1.58 3.16
C ARG A 43 -18.18 2.81 2.77
N MET A 44 -17.45 2.77 1.65
CA MET A 44 -16.50 3.82 1.28
C MET A 44 -16.96 4.63 0.05
N ALA A 45 -17.93 4.14 -0.70
CA ALA A 45 -18.43 4.80 -1.90
C ALA A 45 -18.90 6.24 -1.59
N GLY A 46 -18.44 7.21 -2.39
CA GLY A 46 -18.80 8.62 -2.25
C GLY A 46 -18.11 9.39 -1.13
N LEU A 47 -17.27 8.74 -0.31
CA LEU A 47 -16.51 9.46 0.71
C LEU A 47 -15.36 10.27 0.08
N PRO A 48 -15.11 11.50 0.57
CA PRO A 48 -14.10 12.41 -0.02
C PRO A 48 -12.66 11.91 0.11
N ILE A 49 -12.40 10.89 0.94
CA ILE A 49 -11.09 10.26 1.10
C ILE A 49 -10.77 9.26 -0.03
N VAL A 50 -11.76 8.90 -0.85
CA VAL A 50 -11.62 7.91 -1.92
C VAL A 50 -10.98 8.56 -3.15
N ASN A 51 -9.82 8.05 -3.58
CA ASN A 51 -9.19 8.41 -4.85
C ASN A 51 -9.84 7.60 -5.99
N ALA A 52 -10.65 8.25 -6.82
CA ALA A 52 -11.36 7.61 -7.93
C ALA A 52 -10.46 7.02 -9.04
N LYS A 53 -9.16 7.37 -9.05
CA LYS A 53 -8.18 6.81 -10.00
C LYS A 53 -7.66 5.43 -9.58
N LEU A 54 -7.97 5.01 -8.35
CA LEU A 54 -7.51 3.75 -7.80
C LEU A 54 -8.67 2.76 -7.67
N SER A 55 -8.32 1.49 -7.75
CA SER A 55 -9.17 0.35 -7.43
C SER A 55 -8.50 -0.49 -6.35
N VAL A 56 -9.19 -1.52 -5.86
CA VAL A 56 -8.58 -2.46 -4.92
C VAL A 56 -7.67 -3.42 -5.66
N ALA A 57 -6.46 -3.61 -5.15
CA ALA A 57 -5.53 -4.63 -5.57
C ALA A 57 -4.62 -5.03 -4.40
N ALA A 58 -4.07 -6.23 -4.44
CA ALA A 58 -3.10 -6.68 -3.46
C ALA A 58 -1.85 -7.27 -4.15
N THR A 59 -0.72 -7.22 -3.47
CA THR A 59 0.43 -8.04 -3.84
C THR A 59 0.11 -9.51 -3.57
N PRO A 60 0.80 -10.47 -4.19
CA PRO A 60 0.85 -11.83 -3.66
C PRO A 60 1.24 -11.80 -2.18
N PHE A 61 0.58 -12.62 -1.37
CA PHE A 61 0.94 -12.72 0.04
C PHE A 61 2.07 -13.73 0.20
N VAL A 62 3.00 -13.40 1.08
CA VAL A 62 4.17 -14.20 1.39
C VAL A 62 3.98 -14.82 2.76
N ARG A 63 4.29 -16.11 2.91
CA ARG A 63 4.24 -16.77 4.21
C ARG A 63 5.52 -16.44 4.99
N ILE A 64 5.34 -15.95 6.20
CA ILE A 64 6.44 -15.57 7.10
C ILE A 64 6.27 -16.21 8.47
N HIS A 65 7.36 -16.30 9.21
CA HIS A 65 7.37 -16.67 10.62
C HIS A 65 7.33 -15.42 11.48
N ILE A 66 6.43 -15.41 12.46
CA ILE A 66 6.33 -14.34 13.47
C ILE A 66 6.33 -15.03 14.83
N ASP A 67 7.34 -14.80 15.64
CA ASP A 67 7.52 -15.48 16.93
C ASP A 67 7.44 -17.01 16.76
N GLN A 68 6.36 -17.62 17.27
CA GLN A 68 6.15 -19.08 17.23
C GLN A 68 5.03 -19.49 16.26
N THR A 69 4.59 -18.60 15.37
CA THR A 69 3.49 -18.89 14.42
C THR A 69 3.87 -18.54 13.00
N GLN A 70 3.06 -19.02 12.06
CA GLN A 70 3.13 -18.64 10.66
C GLN A 70 1.99 -17.71 10.31
N ALA A 71 2.30 -16.70 9.54
CA ALA A 71 1.36 -15.73 9.03
C ALA A 71 1.59 -15.45 7.54
N TRP A 72 0.58 -14.96 6.87
CA TRP A 72 0.67 -14.37 5.55
C TRP A 72 0.83 -12.87 5.67
N ILE A 73 1.81 -12.30 4.98
CA ILE A 73 1.97 -10.85 4.83
C ILE A 73 1.79 -10.45 3.38
N GLY A 74 1.03 -9.40 3.13
CA GLY A 74 0.87 -8.79 1.82
C GLY A 74 0.53 -7.32 1.95
N VAL A 75 0.60 -6.59 0.85
CA VAL A 75 0.24 -5.16 0.82
C VAL A 75 -1.00 -4.98 -0.05
N VAL A 76 -2.01 -4.34 0.53
CA VAL A 76 -3.27 -4.05 -0.15
C VAL A 76 -3.33 -2.57 -0.50
N VAL A 77 -3.55 -2.28 -1.77
CA VAL A 77 -3.91 -0.96 -2.28
C VAL A 77 -5.42 -0.84 -2.24
N THR A 78 -5.90 0.21 -1.61
CA THR A 78 -7.31 0.62 -1.68
C THR A 78 -7.39 2.08 -2.13
N PRO A 79 -8.54 2.55 -2.61
CA PRO A 79 -8.72 3.96 -2.97
C PRO A 79 -8.56 4.97 -1.83
N TRP A 80 -8.41 4.54 -0.58
CA TRP A 80 -8.24 5.42 0.59
C TRP A 80 -6.94 5.20 1.36
N ALA A 81 -6.30 4.04 1.20
CA ALA A 81 -5.04 3.73 1.89
C ALA A 81 -4.28 2.61 1.17
N VAL A 82 -2.97 2.59 1.34
CA VAL A 82 -2.12 1.41 1.13
C VAL A 82 -1.71 0.88 2.50
N MET A 83 -1.91 -0.41 2.73
CA MET A 83 -1.67 -1.02 4.03
C MET A 83 -1.08 -2.42 3.91
N ALA A 84 -0.12 -2.73 4.78
CA ALA A 84 0.34 -4.10 4.97
C ALA A 84 -0.68 -4.85 5.83
N ILE A 85 -1.01 -6.07 5.41
CA ILE A 85 -1.95 -6.97 6.07
C ILE A 85 -1.20 -8.19 6.52
N LEU A 86 -1.41 -8.58 7.80
CA LEU A 86 -1.02 -9.87 8.33
C LEU A 86 -2.27 -10.71 8.57
N ALA A 87 -2.28 -11.91 8.01
CA ALA A 87 -3.36 -12.88 8.16
C ALA A 87 -2.83 -14.20 8.70
N PRO A 88 -3.59 -14.95 9.53
CA PRO A 88 -3.10 -16.18 10.12
C PRO A 88 -2.99 -17.30 9.08
N ALA A 89 -1.81 -17.93 8.99
CA ALA A 89 -1.60 -19.17 8.24
C ALA A 89 -1.89 -20.41 9.10
N LEU A 90 -1.67 -20.30 10.41
CA LEU A 90 -1.96 -21.32 11.40
C LEU A 90 -2.78 -20.72 12.55
N ARG A 91 -3.54 -21.58 13.24
CA ARG A 91 -4.27 -21.19 14.44
C ARG A 91 -3.36 -21.16 15.66
N GLU A 92 -2.43 -22.10 15.71
CA GLU A 92 -1.44 -22.26 16.76
C GLU A 92 -0.50 -21.05 16.78
N GLY A 93 -0.32 -20.49 17.97
CA GLY A 93 0.53 -19.31 18.17
C GLY A 93 -0.05 -17.98 17.66
N TRP A 94 -1.19 -17.98 16.92
CA TRP A 94 -1.84 -16.74 16.55
C TRP A 94 -2.53 -16.11 17.77
N ARG A 95 -1.92 -15.07 18.32
CA ARG A 95 -2.42 -14.40 19.51
C ARG A 95 -3.67 -13.57 19.18
N PHE A 96 -4.73 -13.77 19.95
CA PHE A 96 -5.92 -12.94 19.83
C PHE A 96 -5.66 -11.58 20.49
N VAL A 97 -5.79 -10.52 19.70
CA VAL A 97 -5.76 -9.13 20.17
C VAL A 97 -7.11 -8.51 19.83
N PRO A 98 -7.79 -7.84 20.77
CA PRO A 98 -9.06 -7.16 20.47
C PRO A 98 -8.90 -6.12 19.36
N ALA A 99 -9.95 -5.91 18.58
CA ALA A 99 -9.96 -4.90 17.52
C ALA A 99 -9.57 -3.52 18.06
N GLY A 100 -8.68 -2.84 17.36
CA GLY A 100 -8.06 -1.57 17.78
C GLY A 100 -6.83 -1.74 18.68
N GLY A 101 -6.57 -2.94 19.20
CA GLY A 101 -5.33 -3.21 19.95
C GLY A 101 -4.11 -3.15 19.05
N ILE A 102 -2.98 -2.79 19.62
CA ILE A 102 -1.70 -2.64 18.90
C ILE A 102 -0.79 -3.78 19.30
N GLU A 103 -0.10 -4.35 18.31
CA GLU A 103 0.91 -5.37 18.49
C GLU A 103 2.17 -4.97 17.73
N GLU A 104 3.30 -5.07 18.41
CA GLU A 104 4.61 -4.84 17.80
C GLU A 104 5.09 -6.15 17.17
N ILE A 105 5.37 -6.09 15.87
CA ILE A 105 5.78 -7.24 15.06
C ILE A 105 7.17 -6.94 14.51
N GLU A 106 8.10 -7.84 14.77
CA GLU A 106 9.45 -7.77 14.20
C GLU A 106 9.43 -8.40 12.80
N LEU A 107 9.86 -7.61 11.81
CA LEU A 107 10.02 -8.00 10.42
C LEU A 107 11.47 -7.71 9.99
N ALA A 108 11.87 -8.16 8.80
CA ALA A 108 13.23 -7.95 8.31
C ALA A 108 13.68 -6.48 8.31
N ALA A 109 12.78 -5.55 8.01
CA ALA A 109 13.06 -4.10 8.02
C ALA A 109 13.03 -3.46 9.41
N GLY A 110 12.62 -4.17 10.47
CA GLY A 110 12.55 -3.66 11.84
C GLY A 110 11.24 -4.00 12.54
N THR A 111 10.96 -3.32 13.65
CA THR A 111 9.76 -3.52 14.45
C THR A 111 8.65 -2.55 14.05
N PHE A 112 7.47 -3.06 13.75
CA PHE A 112 6.32 -2.30 13.30
C PHE A 112 5.11 -2.50 14.20
N ARG A 113 4.31 -1.45 14.37
CA ARG A 113 3.10 -1.47 15.19
C ARG A 113 1.89 -1.76 14.31
N PHE A 114 1.41 -2.99 14.36
CA PHE A 114 0.19 -3.42 13.68
C PHE A 114 -1.03 -3.21 14.56
N VAL A 115 -2.12 -2.78 13.95
CA VAL A 115 -3.43 -2.68 14.60
C VAL A 115 -4.23 -3.94 14.33
N ALA A 116 -4.75 -4.56 15.38
CA ALA A 116 -5.66 -5.68 15.25
C ALA A 116 -7.00 -5.21 14.69
N CYS A 117 -7.46 -5.83 13.64
CA CYS A 117 -8.71 -5.56 12.97
C CYS A 117 -9.66 -6.75 13.10
N ALA A 118 -10.95 -6.46 13.24
CA ALA A 118 -12.02 -7.45 13.19
C ALA A 118 -13.13 -6.88 12.30
N ASP A 119 -13.37 -7.53 11.19
CA ASP A 119 -14.37 -7.13 10.21
C ASP A 119 -15.30 -8.29 9.87
N SER A 120 -16.57 -8.00 9.59
CA SER A 120 -17.56 -9.03 9.26
C SER A 120 -17.25 -9.75 7.94
N ILE A 121 -16.63 -9.06 6.99
CA ILE A 121 -16.27 -9.58 5.67
C ILE A 121 -14.89 -10.25 5.75
N LEU A 122 -13.89 -9.53 6.27
CA LEU A 122 -12.48 -9.93 6.26
C LEU A 122 -12.09 -10.85 7.44
N GLY A 123 -12.87 -10.86 8.52
CA GLY A 123 -12.54 -11.59 9.74
C GLY A 123 -11.49 -10.86 10.58
N HIS A 124 -10.65 -11.62 11.28
CA HIS A 124 -9.56 -11.09 12.08
C HIS A 124 -8.26 -11.06 11.27
N TYR A 125 -7.62 -9.90 11.24
CA TYR A 125 -6.32 -9.68 10.63
C TYR A 125 -5.59 -8.54 11.37
N ARG A 126 -4.33 -8.30 11.05
CA ARG A 126 -3.58 -7.14 11.54
C ARG A 126 -3.25 -6.23 10.37
N SER A 127 -3.30 -4.93 10.59
CA SER A 127 -3.08 -3.92 9.57
C SER A 127 -2.02 -2.91 10.01
N LEU A 128 -1.10 -2.59 9.12
CA LEU A 128 -0.18 -1.48 9.24
C LEU A 128 -0.45 -0.50 8.09
N SER A 129 -0.92 0.71 8.40
CA SER A 129 -1.09 1.75 7.40
C SER A 129 0.27 2.22 6.89
N LEU A 130 0.55 2.02 5.62
CA LEU A 130 1.76 2.48 4.95
C LEU A 130 1.57 3.89 4.39
N LYS A 131 0.44 4.14 3.73
CA LYS A 131 0.10 5.41 3.12
C LYS A 131 -1.39 5.72 3.27
N SER A 132 -1.73 6.89 3.80
CA SER A 132 -3.09 7.43 3.86
C SER A 132 -3.02 8.93 4.12
N PRO A 133 -3.73 9.76 3.35
CA PRO A 133 -4.50 9.43 2.15
C PRO A 133 -3.60 9.08 0.95
N VAL A 134 -4.22 8.62 -0.16
CA VAL A 134 -3.52 8.11 -1.36
C VAL A 134 -3.71 8.99 -2.61
N PHE A 135 -4.03 10.26 -2.43
CA PHE A 135 -4.33 11.19 -3.53
C PHE A 135 -3.14 11.49 -4.45
N GLU A 136 -1.93 11.25 -4.00
CA GLU A 136 -0.72 11.44 -4.80
C GLU A 136 -0.57 10.40 -5.93
N PHE A 137 -1.19 9.20 -5.80
CA PHE A 137 -1.16 8.22 -6.86
C PHE A 137 -2.08 8.63 -8.00
N GLN A 138 -1.50 8.81 -9.18
CA GLN A 138 -2.23 9.22 -10.38
C GLN A 138 -2.84 8.03 -11.13
N ASP A 139 -2.36 6.80 -10.87
CA ASP A 139 -2.80 5.57 -11.49
C ASP A 139 -2.53 4.33 -10.61
N MET A 140 -3.07 3.20 -11.04
CA MET A 140 -2.88 1.91 -10.35
C MET A 140 -1.47 1.36 -10.49
N ALA A 141 -0.74 1.71 -11.55
CA ALA A 141 0.61 1.18 -11.77
C ALA A 141 1.56 1.72 -10.70
N SER A 142 1.53 3.03 -10.45
CA SER A 142 2.32 3.68 -9.40
C SER A 142 1.97 3.17 -8.00
N ALA A 143 0.67 2.99 -7.71
CA ALA A 143 0.22 2.46 -6.42
C ALA A 143 0.65 1.00 -6.20
N LYS A 144 0.58 0.15 -7.22
CA LYS A 144 1.06 -1.25 -7.17
C LYS A 144 2.58 -1.32 -7.01
N ALA A 145 3.33 -0.49 -7.74
CA ALA A 145 4.79 -0.42 -7.62
C ALA A 145 5.19 -0.02 -6.18
N PHE A 146 4.53 0.99 -5.61
CA PHE A 146 4.71 1.36 -4.21
C PHE A 146 4.42 0.20 -3.25
N ALA A 147 3.27 -0.50 -3.45
CA ALA A 147 2.88 -1.63 -2.62
C ALA A 147 3.92 -2.77 -2.67
N GLN A 148 4.41 -3.11 -3.86
CA GLN A 148 5.43 -4.15 -4.03
C GLN A 148 6.76 -3.75 -3.38
N THR A 149 7.18 -2.49 -3.54
CA THR A 149 8.40 -1.98 -2.88
C THR A 149 8.27 -2.06 -1.36
N CYS A 150 7.12 -1.67 -0.81
CA CYS A 150 6.86 -1.79 0.63
C CYS A 150 6.91 -3.23 1.12
N LEU A 151 6.28 -4.16 0.38
CA LEU A 151 6.34 -5.58 0.73
C LEU A 151 7.79 -6.08 0.77
N ASN A 152 8.56 -5.84 -0.30
CA ASN A 152 9.96 -6.27 -0.40
C ASN A 152 10.83 -5.72 0.74
N LEU A 153 10.57 -4.50 1.19
CA LEU A 153 11.27 -3.90 2.33
C LEU A 153 10.86 -4.52 3.66
N LEU A 154 9.56 -4.82 3.85
CA LEU A 154 9.05 -5.39 5.09
C LEU A 154 9.57 -6.80 5.35
N ILE A 155 9.65 -7.64 4.30
CA ILE A 155 10.01 -9.07 4.45
C ILE A 155 11.48 -9.36 4.19
N GLY A 156 12.24 -8.41 3.63
CA GLY A 156 13.62 -8.67 3.20
C GLY A 156 13.71 -9.45 1.89
N ARG A 157 14.93 -9.52 1.34
CA ARG A 157 15.15 -10.18 0.04
C ARG A 157 15.26 -11.71 0.14
N GLU A 158 15.57 -12.24 1.32
CA GLU A 158 15.81 -13.67 1.51
C GLU A 158 14.52 -14.50 1.42
N GLU A 159 13.44 -14.04 2.06
CA GLU A 159 12.14 -14.73 2.01
C GLU A 159 11.52 -14.72 0.61
N LEU A 160 11.86 -13.74 -0.24
CA LEU A 160 11.43 -13.73 -1.64
C LEU A 160 12.14 -14.78 -2.49
N ARG A 161 13.39 -15.17 -2.13
CA ARG A 161 14.14 -16.22 -2.85
C ARG A 161 13.60 -17.60 -2.52
N GLU A 162 13.27 -17.85 -1.27
CA GLU A 162 12.80 -19.16 -0.80
C GLU A 162 11.45 -19.57 -1.43
N GLN A 163 10.64 -18.59 -1.86
CA GLN A 163 9.36 -18.84 -2.52
C GLN A 163 9.43 -18.79 -4.06
N ALA A 164 10.53 -18.32 -4.60
CA ALA A 164 10.74 -18.23 -6.06
C ALA A 164 11.45 -19.45 -6.64
N GLU A 165 11.85 -20.43 -5.83
CA GLU A 165 12.41 -21.69 -6.32
C GLU A 165 11.34 -22.79 -6.53
N PRO A 166 10.83 -22.96 -7.77
CA PRO A 166 10.44 -24.28 -8.22
C PRO A 166 11.71 -24.95 -8.74
N GLU A 167 12.08 -26.06 -8.11
CA GLU A 167 12.89 -27.17 -8.61
C GLU A 167 13.46 -26.98 -10.04
N ASN A 168 14.62 -26.33 -10.21
CA ASN A 168 15.65 -26.81 -11.14
C ASN A 168 16.95 -26.01 -11.04
N PRO A 169 18.12 -26.61 -10.83
CA PRO A 169 19.38 -25.89 -10.81
C PRO A 169 19.91 -25.73 -12.24
N ILE A 170 19.68 -24.61 -12.89
CA ILE A 170 20.44 -24.20 -14.06
C ILE A 170 21.36 -23.08 -13.65
N LEU A 171 22.65 -23.38 -13.70
CA LEU A 171 23.76 -22.46 -13.51
C LEU A 171 23.57 -21.18 -14.30
N SER A 172 23.57 -20.05 -13.63
CA SER A 172 23.68 -18.73 -14.24
C SER A 172 24.76 -17.89 -13.58
N PRO A 173 25.44 -16.99 -14.33
CA PRO A 173 26.66 -16.30 -13.91
C PRO A 173 26.44 -15.39 -12.72
N GLN A 174 27.41 -15.33 -11.83
CA GLN A 174 27.45 -14.48 -10.65
C GLN A 174 27.32 -12.99 -11.03
N GLU A 175 26.19 -12.39 -10.73
CA GLU A 175 26.08 -10.92 -10.60
C GLU A 175 26.59 -10.47 -9.23
N PRO A 176 27.17 -9.25 -9.13
CA PRO A 176 27.74 -8.77 -7.86
C PRO A 176 26.67 -8.68 -6.78
N GLN A 177 26.93 -9.33 -5.64
CA GLN A 177 26.07 -9.32 -4.47
C GLN A 177 25.90 -7.88 -3.93
N PRO A 178 24.68 -7.36 -3.77
CA PRO A 178 24.46 -6.14 -3.01
C PRO A 178 24.74 -6.39 -1.53
N GLU A 179 25.45 -5.47 -0.90
CA GLU A 179 25.78 -5.55 0.53
C GLU A 179 24.51 -5.65 1.39
N PRO A 180 24.57 -6.40 2.52
CA PRO A 180 23.41 -6.55 3.39
C PRO A 180 23.01 -5.21 3.99
N ILE A 181 21.71 -4.89 3.94
CA ILE A 181 21.14 -3.71 4.60
C ILE A 181 21.29 -3.91 6.11
N LYS A 182 22.28 -3.25 6.71
CA LYS A 182 22.64 -3.39 8.12
C LYS A 182 21.78 -2.56 9.10
N GLU A 183 20.87 -1.75 8.62
CA GLU A 183 20.06 -0.87 9.47
C GLU A 183 18.59 -1.26 9.44
N LYS A 184 18.03 -1.53 10.63
CA LYS A 184 16.60 -1.68 10.85
C LYS A 184 15.91 -0.35 10.57
N LEU A 185 15.01 -0.30 9.61
CA LEU A 185 14.31 0.89 9.19
C LEU A 185 13.03 1.11 10.00
N THR A 186 12.78 2.36 10.39
CA THR A 186 11.48 2.76 10.94
C THR A 186 10.46 2.97 9.81
N ARG A 187 9.15 2.97 10.16
CA ARG A 187 8.08 3.28 9.20
C ARG A 187 8.32 4.61 8.46
N ARG A 188 8.87 5.61 9.15
CA ARG A 188 9.15 6.94 8.57
C ARG A 188 10.28 6.88 7.55
N GLU A 189 11.31 6.10 7.80
CA GLU A 189 12.45 5.91 6.89
C GLU A 189 12.08 5.07 5.68
N LEU A 190 11.22 4.05 5.88
CA LEU A 190 10.65 3.25 4.79
C LEU A 190 9.89 4.15 3.78
N LEU A 191 9.05 5.03 4.29
CA LEU A 191 8.27 5.94 3.47
C LEU A 191 9.12 7.09 2.88
N GLY A 192 10.12 7.59 3.64
CA GLY A 192 10.99 8.67 3.21
C GLY A 192 11.86 8.33 2.00
N ARG A 193 12.29 7.08 1.86
CA ARG A 193 13.05 6.62 0.69
C ARG A 193 12.23 6.63 -0.62
N TYR A 194 10.90 6.58 -0.51
CA TYR A 194 10.01 6.59 -1.68
C TYR A 194 9.50 8.01 -2.02
N THR A 195 9.61 8.96 -1.10
CA THR A 195 9.12 10.34 -1.30
C THR A 195 10.19 11.28 -1.89
N GLN A 196 11.37 10.81 -2.24
CA GLN A 196 12.25 11.63 -3.06
C GLN A 196 11.58 11.82 -4.43
N PRO A 197 11.21 13.05 -4.81
CA PRO A 197 10.71 13.29 -6.15
C PRO A 197 11.82 12.86 -7.11
N LEU A 198 11.45 12.06 -8.12
CA LEU A 198 12.22 11.99 -9.35
C LEU A 198 12.40 13.44 -9.78
N ALA A 199 13.59 13.97 -9.60
CA ALA A 199 13.98 15.27 -10.14
C ALA A 199 13.88 15.13 -11.66
N VAL A 200 12.68 15.35 -12.18
CA VAL A 200 12.50 15.65 -13.60
C VAL A 200 13.13 17.01 -13.76
N ASP A 201 14.28 17.01 -14.41
CA ASP A 201 15.04 18.22 -14.71
C ASP A 201 14.20 19.12 -15.63
N LEU A 202 13.32 19.94 -15.01
CA LEU A 202 12.47 20.93 -15.68
C LEU A 202 13.30 22.03 -16.37
N ASP A 203 14.61 22.11 -16.08
CA ASP A 203 15.51 23.05 -16.74
C ASP A 203 15.93 22.58 -18.14
N GLN A 204 15.93 21.28 -18.43
CA GLN A 204 16.17 20.81 -19.80
C GLN A 204 14.99 21.06 -20.74
N GLN A 205 13.76 20.97 -20.26
CA GLN A 205 12.59 21.30 -21.08
C GLN A 205 12.43 22.80 -21.35
N ARG A 206 12.87 23.67 -20.45
CA ARG A 206 12.87 25.13 -20.68
C ARG A 206 13.90 25.57 -21.68
N ARG A 207 15.03 24.88 -21.84
CA ARG A 207 16.07 25.21 -22.81
C ARG A 207 15.73 24.74 -24.23
N GLN A 208 14.93 23.71 -24.39
CA GLN A 208 14.49 23.24 -25.71
C GLN A 208 13.32 24.04 -26.28
N SER A 209 12.47 24.64 -25.44
CA SER A 209 11.38 25.51 -25.92
C SER A 209 11.76 26.97 -26.21
N ALA A 210 13.01 27.36 -25.91
CA ALA A 210 13.53 28.71 -26.19
C ALA A 210 14.26 28.84 -27.55
N SER A 211 14.52 27.72 -28.23
CA SER A 211 15.24 27.72 -29.52
C SER A 211 14.34 27.67 -30.76
N ASP A 212 13.03 27.56 -30.58
CA ASP A 212 12.07 27.44 -31.69
C ASP A 212 11.17 28.69 -31.82
N LYS A 213 11.78 29.89 -31.83
CA LYS A 213 11.06 31.13 -32.14
C LYS A 213 11.49 31.60 -33.52
N PRO A 214 10.61 31.60 -34.53
CA PRO A 214 10.95 32.13 -35.85
C PRO A 214 11.12 33.66 -35.81
N PRO A 215 11.94 34.25 -36.68
CA PRO A 215 12.24 35.67 -36.69
C PRO A 215 11.01 36.49 -37.11
N GLN A 216 10.69 37.50 -36.33
CA GLN A 216 9.74 38.53 -36.70
C GLN A 216 10.45 39.49 -37.65
N ASP A 217 10.00 39.51 -38.89
CA ASP A 217 10.38 40.56 -39.83
C ASP A 217 9.32 41.68 -39.83
N ALA A 218 9.86 42.86 -39.85
CA ALA A 218 9.15 44.12 -39.77
C ALA A 218 8.55 44.50 -41.13
N THR A 219 7.35 45.05 -41.15
CA THR A 219 7.06 46.26 -41.97
C THR A 219 5.65 46.75 -41.68
N ALA A 220 5.53 47.91 -41.11
CA ALA A 220 4.32 48.73 -41.17
C ALA A 220 4.25 49.42 -42.56
N PRO A 221 3.12 49.81 -43.06
CA PRO A 221 2.85 51.23 -43.11
C PRO A 221 1.42 51.65 -42.68
N GLU A 222 1.38 52.86 -42.19
CA GLU A 222 0.29 53.73 -41.81
C GLU A 222 -0.51 54.31 -43.02
N PRO A 223 -1.42 55.28 -42.84
CA PRO A 223 -2.86 55.04 -42.81
C PRO A 223 -3.56 55.75 -44.00
N GLY A 224 -4.78 55.36 -44.27
CA GLY A 224 -5.64 56.00 -45.28
C GLY A 224 -7.00 56.41 -44.68
N THR A 225 -7.14 57.68 -44.52
CA THR A 225 -8.36 58.46 -44.22
C THR A 225 -9.46 58.37 -45.28
N SER A 226 -10.67 58.71 -44.84
CA SER A 226 -11.83 59.26 -45.62
C SER A 226 -12.86 58.21 -46.03
N GLY A 227 -14.11 58.40 -45.61
CA GLY A 227 -15.14 59.29 -45.97
C GLY A 227 -16.46 58.54 -45.88
N GLU A 228 -17.34 59.00 -45.06
CA GLU A 228 -18.59 59.73 -45.34
C GLU A 228 -19.68 59.06 -46.21
N LYS A 229 -20.85 59.04 -45.61
CA LYS A 229 -22.20 59.02 -46.19
C LYS A 229 -22.84 57.71 -46.62
N ALA A 230 -23.89 57.29 -46.00
CA ALA A 230 -25.29 57.57 -46.08
C ALA A 230 -26.06 56.68 -45.12
#